data_1ba01ff60361b7ff3d45188ba579f0ed
#
_entry.id   1ba01ff60361b7ff3d45188ba579f0ed
#
_cell.length_a   1.000
_cell.length_b   1.000
_cell.length_c   1.000
_cell.angle_alpha   90.00
_cell.angle_beta   90.00
_cell.angle_gamma   90.00
#
_symmetry.space_group_name_H-M   'P 1'
#
loop_
_entity.id
_entity.type
_entity.pdbx_description
1 polymer ?
#
loop_
_entity_poly.entity_id
_entity_poly.type
_entity_poly.pdbx_seq_one_letter_code
_entity_poly.pdbx_strand_id
1 'polypeptide(L)'
;MPVRAFSRLGLVLAVSAAAACGPPIDLTKALEVVDVQTGYYDDGVQTRNLGDGRPPVPANVLKPSITFKLKNVSAQPLTSVQLMASFWKDGEDGEWDSVMATGISTHALAPGDSTPPITLKSNVAYNVEGARMSLFTDHRYVPVTLKLFGKRGGGLYRLGEHKIAQVILPQTGREAGRQ
;
A
#
# COMPACT_ATOMS: atom_id res chain seq x y z
N MET A 1 -41.76 73.25 -9.20
CA MET A 1 -42.15 71.84 -9.39
C MET A 1 -40.96 70.94 -9.21
N PRO A 2 -40.82 70.14 -8.17
CA PRO A 2 -39.63 69.33 -7.94
C PRO A 2 -39.81 67.93 -8.55
N VAL A 3 -38.81 67.50 -9.32
CA VAL A 3 -38.72 66.16 -9.90
C VAL A 3 -38.14 65.17 -8.85
N ARG A 4 -38.89 64.13 -8.53
CA ARG A 4 -38.49 63.05 -7.60
C ARG A 4 -37.58 62.06 -8.33
N ALA A 5 -36.33 61.93 -7.88
CA ALA A 5 -35.42 60.89 -8.28
C ALA A 5 -35.74 59.58 -7.51
N PHE A 6 -36.09 58.51 -8.26
CA PHE A 6 -36.26 57.16 -7.70
C PHE A 6 -34.88 56.47 -7.69
N SER A 7 -34.31 56.30 -6.49
CA SER A 7 -33.13 55.49 -6.25
C SER A 7 -33.56 53.98 -6.29
N ARG A 8 -33.05 53.27 -7.32
CA ARG A 8 -33.23 51.81 -7.39
C ARG A 8 -32.14 51.14 -6.57
N LEU A 9 -32.48 50.66 -5.42
CA LEU A 9 -31.63 49.83 -4.54
C LEU A 9 -31.55 48.42 -5.15
N GLY A 10 -30.40 48.14 -5.78
CA GLY A 10 -30.08 46.82 -6.33
C GLY A 10 -29.74 45.84 -5.19
N LEU A 11 -30.58 44.88 -4.98
CA LEU A 11 -30.34 43.76 -4.06
C LEU A 11 -29.34 42.80 -4.71
N VAL A 12 -28.10 42.83 -4.27
CA VAL A 12 -27.07 41.85 -4.65
C VAL A 12 -27.28 40.59 -3.83
N LEU A 13 -27.81 39.56 -4.46
CA LEU A 13 -27.93 38.21 -3.87
C LEU A 13 -26.55 37.55 -3.88
N ALA A 14 -25.85 37.55 -2.74
CA ALA A 14 -24.63 36.77 -2.57
C ALA A 14 -24.99 35.28 -2.48
N VAL A 15 -24.81 34.53 -3.57
CA VAL A 15 -24.88 33.09 -3.59
C VAL A 15 -23.64 32.56 -2.90
N SER A 16 -23.77 32.22 -1.61
CA SER A 16 -22.76 31.49 -0.86
C SER A 16 -22.66 30.07 -1.45
N ALA A 17 -21.60 29.82 -2.23
CA ALA A 17 -21.24 28.46 -2.63
C ALA A 17 -20.83 27.69 -1.36
N ALA A 18 -21.78 26.97 -0.76
CA ALA A 18 -21.48 25.96 0.23
C ALA A 18 -20.56 24.95 -0.44
N ALA A 19 -19.30 24.93 -0.04
CA ALA A 19 -18.36 23.88 -0.39
C ALA A 19 -18.96 22.56 0.12
N ALA A 20 -19.69 21.88 -0.74
CA ALA A 20 -20.27 20.58 -0.46
C ALA A 20 -19.10 19.60 -0.27
N CYS A 21 -18.75 19.29 0.98
CA CYS A 21 -18.06 18.04 1.30
C CYS A 21 -18.97 16.93 0.77
N GLY A 22 -18.65 16.41 -0.41
CA GLY A 22 -19.36 15.27 -0.96
C GLY A 22 -19.34 14.09 0.02
N PRO A 23 -20.26 13.13 -0.10
CA PRO A 23 -20.27 11.96 0.77
C PRO A 23 -18.92 11.24 0.72
N PRO A 24 -18.50 10.63 1.83
CA PRO A 24 -17.23 9.91 1.87
C PRO A 24 -17.21 8.83 0.78
N ILE A 25 -16.16 8.82 -0.04
CA ILE A 25 -15.99 7.83 -1.10
C ILE A 25 -15.64 6.50 -0.47
N ASP A 26 -16.43 5.46 -0.75
CA ASP A 26 -16.14 4.09 -0.40
C ASP A 26 -15.06 3.51 -1.34
N LEU A 27 -13.85 3.33 -0.82
CA LEU A 27 -12.72 2.86 -1.62
C LEU A 27 -12.90 1.42 -2.12
N THR A 28 -13.74 0.60 -1.49
CA THR A 28 -14.00 -0.77 -1.97
C THR A 28 -14.78 -0.79 -3.29
N LYS A 29 -15.48 0.29 -3.60
CA LYS A 29 -16.25 0.47 -4.85
C LYS A 29 -15.53 1.37 -5.85
N ALA A 30 -14.59 2.19 -5.37
CA ALA A 30 -13.91 3.19 -6.17
C ALA A 30 -12.56 2.70 -6.71
N LEU A 31 -11.93 1.73 -6.06
CA LEU A 31 -10.63 1.19 -6.43
C LEU A 31 -10.69 -0.32 -6.70
N GLU A 32 -9.98 -0.73 -7.71
CA GLU A 32 -9.67 -2.12 -7.99
C GLU A 32 -8.16 -2.35 -7.83
N VAL A 33 -7.79 -3.44 -7.16
CA VAL A 33 -6.39 -3.89 -7.03
C VAL A 33 -6.09 -4.80 -8.21
N VAL A 34 -5.18 -4.39 -9.09
CA VAL A 34 -4.87 -5.11 -10.33
C VAL A 34 -3.37 -5.42 -10.42
N ASP A 35 -2.99 -6.32 -11.33
CA ASP A 35 -1.60 -6.72 -11.59
C ASP A 35 -0.88 -7.20 -10.31
N VAL A 36 -1.57 -8.00 -9.50
CA VAL A 36 -1.06 -8.45 -8.20
C VAL A 36 0.03 -9.50 -8.38
N GLN A 37 1.17 -9.26 -7.76
CA GLN A 37 2.27 -10.21 -7.61
C GLN A 37 2.68 -10.28 -6.14
N THR A 38 2.72 -11.47 -5.57
CA THR A 38 3.17 -11.71 -4.20
C THR A 38 4.40 -12.62 -4.18
N GLY A 39 5.19 -12.53 -3.13
CA GLY A 39 6.37 -13.38 -2.95
C GLY A 39 7.29 -12.84 -1.86
N TYR A 40 8.51 -13.34 -1.84
CA TYR A 40 9.52 -12.91 -0.88
C TYR A 40 10.58 -12.07 -1.57
N TYR A 41 10.70 -10.83 -1.13
CA TYR A 41 11.75 -9.92 -1.57
C TYR A 41 13.06 -10.29 -0.89
N ASP A 42 14.11 -10.48 -1.69
CA ASP A 42 15.47 -10.73 -1.20
C ASP A 42 16.14 -9.40 -0.80
N ASP A 43 16.25 -9.15 0.49
CA ASP A 43 16.88 -7.94 1.04
C ASP A 43 18.40 -8.10 1.23
N GLY A 44 18.97 -9.19 0.69
CA GLY A 44 20.40 -9.49 0.71
C GLY A 44 20.81 -10.42 1.85
N VAL A 45 22.10 -10.43 2.15
CA VAL A 45 22.70 -11.27 3.19
C VAL A 45 23.07 -10.39 4.38
N GLN A 46 22.67 -10.82 5.57
CA GLN A 46 23.08 -10.20 6.82
C GLN A 46 23.82 -11.22 7.70
N THR A 47 24.76 -10.73 8.49
CA THR A 47 25.44 -11.57 9.48
C THR A 47 24.59 -11.68 10.72
N ARG A 48 24.23 -12.91 11.09
CA ARG A 48 23.44 -13.21 12.28
C ARG A 48 24.34 -13.71 13.40
N ASN A 49 24.29 -13.05 14.54
CA ASN A 49 24.90 -13.52 15.78
C ASN A 49 23.99 -14.56 16.43
N LEU A 50 24.47 -15.78 16.60
CA LEU A 50 23.69 -16.86 17.18
C LEU A 50 23.69 -16.86 18.72
N GLY A 51 24.49 -16.01 19.35
CA GLY A 51 24.75 -16.08 20.79
C GLY A 51 25.63 -17.26 21.16
N ASP A 52 25.76 -17.57 22.42
CA ASP A 52 26.47 -18.75 22.95
C ASP A 52 27.94 -18.92 22.51
N GLY A 53 28.60 -17.82 22.10
CA GLY A 53 30.00 -17.84 21.65
C GLY A 53 30.22 -18.51 20.28
N ARG A 54 29.18 -18.90 19.57
CA ARG A 54 29.28 -19.42 18.20
C ARG A 54 29.65 -18.31 17.22
N PRO A 55 30.45 -18.61 16.17
CA PRO A 55 30.79 -17.64 15.16
C PRO A 55 29.50 -17.14 14.45
N PRO A 56 29.45 -15.86 14.06
CA PRO A 56 28.36 -15.30 13.28
C PRO A 56 28.20 -16.03 11.94
N VAL A 57 26.97 -16.28 11.52
CA VAL A 57 26.67 -16.95 10.26
C VAL A 57 25.96 -16.02 9.27
N PRO A 58 26.25 -16.11 7.97
CA PRO A 58 25.53 -15.37 6.96
C PRO A 58 24.12 -15.96 6.79
N ALA A 59 23.10 -15.10 6.74
CA ALA A 59 21.74 -15.47 6.49
C ALA A 59 21.11 -14.56 5.42
N ASN A 60 20.38 -15.14 4.49
CA ASN A 60 19.56 -14.38 3.53
C ASN A 60 18.35 -13.81 4.25
N VAL A 61 18.05 -12.55 3.98
CA VAL A 61 16.92 -11.82 4.57
C VAL A 61 15.79 -11.78 3.54
N LEU A 62 14.71 -12.52 3.81
CA LEU A 62 13.58 -12.68 2.90
C LEU A 62 12.33 -12.05 3.51
N LYS A 63 11.80 -11.00 2.87
CA LYS A 63 10.66 -10.22 3.34
C LYS A 63 9.40 -10.53 2.54
N PRO A 64 8.29 -10.98 3.16
CA PRO A 64 7.03 -11.08 2.45
C PRO A 64 6.65 -9.74 1.83
N SER A 65 6.17 -9.78 0.60
CA SER A 65 5.88 -8.58 -0.17
C SER A 65 4.75 -8.78 -1.16
N ILE A 66 4.14 -7.68 -1.55
CA ILE A 66 3.15 -7.58 -2.62
C ILE A 66 3.51 -6.41 -3.54
N THR A 67 3.39 -6.62 -4.83
CA THR A 67 3.41 -5.56 -5.86
C THR A 67 2.10 -5.58 -6.60
N PHE A 68 1.50 -4.41 -6.82
CA PHE A 68 0.20 -4.26 -7.47
C PHE A 68 0.03 -2.84 -8.02
N LYS A 69 -1.06 -2.62 -8.76
CA LYS A 69 -1.52 -1.28 -9.13
C LYS A 69 -2.92 -1.03 -8.57
N LEU A 70 -3.25 0.24 -8.33
CA LEU A 70 -4.61 0.67 -8.04
C LEU A 70 -5.22 1.24 -9.31
N LYS A 71 -6.37 0.72 -9.71
CA LYS A 71 -7.18 1.24 -10.82
C LYS A 71 -8.38 1.99 -10.27
N ASN A 72 -8.58 3.24 -10.72
CA ASN A 72 -9.77 4.01 -10.36
C ASN A 72 -10.95 3.56 -11.24
N VAL A 73 -11.87 2.81 -10.65
CA VAL A 73 -13.09 2.34 -11.32
C VAL A 73 -14.30 3.23 -11.03
N SER A 74 -14.12 4.32 -10.28
CA SER A 74 -15.16 5.30 -10.03
C SER A 74 -15.30 6.32 -11.15
N ALA A 75 -16.40 7.07 -11.14
CA ALA A 75 -16.62 8.17 -12.09
C ALA A 75 -15.93 9.49 -11.69
N GLN A 76 -15.20 9.51 -10.56
CA GLN A 76 -14.58 10.73 -10.02
C GLN A 76 -13.06 10.56 -9.87
N PRO A 77 -12.27 11.63 -10.03
CA PRO A 77 -10.85 11.59 -9.72
C PRO A 77 -10.62 11.30 -8.23
N LEU A 78 -9.62 10.45 -7.94
CA LEU A 78 -9.26 10.07 -6.58
C LEU A 78 -7.92 10.68 -6.18
N THR A 79 -7.86 11.23 -4.98
CA THR A 79 -6.64 11.81 -4.38
C THR A 79 -6.47 11.32 -2.95
N SER A 80 -5.24 11.42 -2.44
CA SER A 80 -4.93 11.29 -1.02
C SER A 80 -5.39 9.95 -0.42
N VAL A 81 -5.01 8.85 -1.06
CA VAL A 81 -5.23 7.49 -0.54
C VAL A 81 -3.93 6.97 0.05
N GLN A 82 -3.94 6.64 1.32
CA GLN A 82 -2.89 5.89 1.98
C GLN A 82 -3.21 4.41 1.95
N LEU A 83 -2.19 3.58 1.87
CA LEU A 83 -2.30 2.13 1.93
C LEU A 83 -1.72 1.62 3.24
N MET A 84 -2.30 0.54 3.74
CA MET A 84 -1.76 -0.25 4.84
C MET A 84 -1.79 -1.73 4.43
N ALA A 85 -0.63 -2.38 4.50
CA ALA A 85 -0.52 -3.82 4.35
C ALA A 85 -0.24 -4.43 5.72
N SER A 86 -1.11 -5.32 6.16
CA SER A 86 -1.02 -6.05 7.42
C SER A 86 -0.68 -7.50 7.11
N PHE A 87 0.45 -7.99 7.63
CA PHE A 87 0.97 -9.33 7.40
C PHE A 87 0.63 -10.23 8.58
N TRP A 88 0.14 -11.43 8.29
CA TRP A 88 -0.32 -12.41 9.25
C TRP A 88 0.30 -13.76 8.94
N LYS A 89 0.84 -14.45 9.91
CA LYS A 89 1.26 -15.82 9.76
C LYS A 89 0.07 -16.74 9.89
N ASP A 90 -0.04 -17.72 9.01
CA ASP A 90 -1.16 -18.65 9.02
C ASP A 90 -1.16 -19.47 10.33
N GLY A 91 -2.31 -19.49 11.02
CA GLY A 91 -2.48 -20.21 12.29
C GLY A 91 -1.93 -19.50 13.54
N GLU A 92 -1.38 -18.29 13.41
CA GLU A 92 -1.00 -17.47 14.56
C GLU A 92 -2.07 -16.39 14.82
N ASP A 93 -2.39 -16.17 16.09
CA ASP A 93 -3.27 -15.09 16.52
C ASP A 93 -2.47 -13.78 16.60
N GLY A 94 -2.78 -12.82 15.73
CA GLY A 94 -2.18 -11.51 15.75
C GLY A 94 -1.47 -11.11 14.46
N GLU A 95 -1.37 -9.80 14.29
CA GLU A 95 -0.62 -9.18 13.21
C GLU A 95 0.88 -9.40 13.44
N TRP A 96 1.58 -9.95 12.44
CA TRP A 96 3.01 -10.15 12.50
C TRP A 96 3.78 -8.85 12.20
N ASP A 97 3.29 -8.07 11.23
CA ASP A 97 3.85 -6.76 10.88
C ASP A 97 2.83 -5.94 10.09
N SER A 98 3.01 -4.62 10.08
CA SER A 98 2.25 -3.74 9.19
C SER A 98 3.11 -2.62 8.62
N VAL A 99 2.81 -2.26 7.37
CA VAL A 99 3.50 -1.19 6.66
C VAL A 99 2.49 -0.25 6.03
N MET A 100 2.87 1.03 5.97
CA MET A 100 2.05 2.07 5.34
C MET A 100 2.82 2.70 4.18
N ALA A 101 2.07 3.08 3.13
CA ALA A 101 2.61 3.82 1.99
C ALA A 101 1.54 4.73 1.38
N THR A 102 1.97 5.68 0.56
CA THR A 102 1.07 6.48 -0.26
C THR A 102 0.64 5.67 -1.48
N GLY A 103 -0.66 5.39 -1.59
CA GLY A 103 -1.25 4.74 -2.77
C GLY A 103 -1.54 5.73 -3.88
N ILE A 104 -2.27 6.81 -3.56
CA ILE A 104 -2.55 7.93 -4.46
C ILE A 104 -2.16 9.21 -3.73
N SER A 105 -1.29 10.00 -4.34
CA SER A 105 -0.83 11.28 -3.78
C SER A 105 -1.89 12.38 -3.91
N THR A 106 -1.46 13.63 -3.84
CA THR A 106 -2.30 14.81 -4.15
C THR A 106 -2.59 14.97 -5.64
N HIS A 107 -1.79 14.36 -6.52
CA HIS A 107 -2.11 14.28 -7.94
C HIS A 107 -3.24 13.27 -8.13
N ALA A 108 -4.30 13.75 -8.77
CA ALA A 108 -5.51 12.94 -8.93
C ALA A 108 -5.28 11.77 -9.90
N LEU A 109 -5.73 10.60 -9.50
CA LEU A 109 -5.88 9.45 -10.39
C LEU A 109 -7.24 9.56 -11.08
N ALA A 110 -7.23 9.80 -12.40
CA ALA A 110 -8.45 10.01 -13.17
C ALA A 110 -9.29 8.71 -13.26
N PRO A 111 -10.60 8.81 -13.54
CA PRO A 111 -11.44 7.64 -13.82
C PRO A 111 -10.86 6.75 -14.93
N GLY A 112 -10.78 5.46 -14.68
CA GLY A 112 -10.22 4.46 -15.60
C GLY A 112 -8.70 4.30 -15.54
N ASP A 113 -7.97 5.26 -14.98
CA ASP A 113 -6.52 5.22 -14.88
C ASP A 113 -6.03 4.28 -13.78
N SER A 114 -4.77 3.87 -13.91
CA SER A 114 -4.07 3.04 -12.92
C SER A 114 -2.81 3.74 -12.42
N THR A 115 -2.45 3.49 -11.16
CA THR A 115 -1.17 3.94 -10.61
C THR A 115 0.01 3.23 -11.28
N PRO A 116 1.23 3.76 -11.18
CA PRO A 116 2.44 2.95 -11.31
C PRO A 116 2.41 1.76 -10.34
N PRO A 117 3.23 0.70 -10.56
CA PRO A 117 3.35 -0.40 -9.60
C PRO A 117 3.74 0.10 -8.20
N ILE A 118 3.02 -0.39 -7.20
CA ILE A 118 3.25 -0.09 -5.78
C ILE A 118 3.75 -1.38 -5.13
N THR A 119 4.88 -1.31 -4.44
CA THR A 119 5.43 -2.44 -3.71
C THR A 119 5.39 -2.17 -2.21
N LEU A 120 4.75 -3.08 -1.46
CA LEU A 120 4.73 -3.08 0.00
C LEU A 120 5.49 -4.31 0.49
N LYS A 121 6.49 -4.08 1.34
CA LYS A 121 7.35 -5.13 1.91
C LYS A 121 7.26 -5.07 3.42
N SER A 122 7.15 -6.22 4.08
CA SER A 122 7.23 -6.29 5.54
C SER A 122 8.57 -5.74 6.05
N ASN A 123 8.55 -5.09 7.21
CA ASN A 123 9.77 -4.72 7.92
C ASN A 123 10.41 -5.95 8.59
N VAL A 124 9.59 -6.95 8.92
CA VAL A 124 10.04 -8.22 9.49
C VAL A 124 10.35 -9.21 8.38
N ALA A 125 11.36 -10.05 8.60
CA ALA A 125 11.88 -10.97 7.61
C ALA A 125 12.06 -12.39 8.16
N TYR A 126 12.08 -13.36 7.26
CA TYR A 126 12.68 -14.67 7.51
C TYR A 126 14.19 -14.60 7.26
N ASN A 127 14.96 -15.15 8.19
CA ASN A 127 16.40 -15.28 8.04
C ASN A 127 16.75 -16.73 7.71
N VAL A 128 17.35 -16.95 6.55
CA VAL A 128 17.61 -18.29 5.99
C VAL A 128 19.08 -18.50 5.79
N GLU A 129 19.63 -19.52 6.46
CA GLU A 129 21.00 -19.97 6.24
C GLU A 129 21.05 -20.85 4.99
N GLY A 130 22.09 -20.68 4.16
CA GLY A 130 22.25 -21.44 2.92
C GLY A 130 21.41 -20.91 1.75
N ALA A 131 20.80 -21.79 0.97
CA ALA A 131 20.05 -21.40 -0.23
C ALA A 131 18.74 -20.67 0.12
N ARG A 132 18.39 -19.59 -0.61
CA ARG A 132 17.17 -18.80 -0.38
C ARG A 132 15.89 -19.66 -0.41
N MET A 133 15.83 -20.60 -1.35
CA MET A 133 14.68 -21.49 -1.51
C MET A 133 14.50 -22.47 -0.34
N SER A 134 15.52 -22.67 0.49
CA SER A 134 15.40 -23.54 1.68
C SER A 134 14.44 -22.96 2.74
N LEU A 135 14.05 -21.67 2.63
CA LEU A 135 13.00 -21.10 3.44
C LEU A 135 11.74 -21.99 3.43
N PHE A 136 11.30 -22.38 2.25
CA PHE A 136 10.00 -23.04 2.07
C PHE A 136 9.99 -24.51 2.48
N THR A 137 11.17 -25.05 2.76
CA THR A 137 11.35 -26.42 3.31
C THR A 137 11.77 -26.41 4.78
N ASP A 138 12.03 -25.24 5.37
CA ASP A 138 12.35 -25.12 6.80
C ASP A 138 11.08 -25.40 7.64
N HIS A 139 11.20 -26.27 8.64
CA HIS A 139 10.08 -26.60 9.55
C HIS A 139 9.55 -25.42 10.37
N ARG A 140 10.32 -24.32 10.46
CA ARG A 140 9.91 -23.08 11.15
C ARG A 140 9.20 -22.11 10.21
N TYR A 141 9.15 -22.41 8.91
CA TYR A 141 8.45 -21.57 7.97
C TYR A 141 6.94 -21.68 8.18
N VAL A 142 6.31 -20.53 8.34
CA VAL A 142 4.85 -20.40 8.40
C VAL A 142 4.42 -19.54 7.22
N PRO A 143 3.48 -20.00 6.37
CA PRO A 143 2.93 -19.18 5.29
C PRO A 143 2.37 -17.86 5.81
N VAL A 144 2.42 -16.83 4.96
CA VAL A 144 1.97 -15.49 5.31
C VAL A 144 0.79 -15.08 4.44
N THR A 145 -0.23 -14.53 5.08
CA THR A 145 -1.37 -13.90 4.43
C THR A 145 -1.29 -12.39 4.65
N LEU A 146 -1.49 -11.61 3.60
CA LEU A 146 -1.50 -10.15 3.62
C LEU A 146 -2.93 -9.64 3.48
N LYS A 147 -3.33 -8.72 4.38
CA LYS A 147 -4.58 -7.96 4.28
C LYS A 147 -4.25 -6.54 3.84
N LEU A 148 -4.79 -6.12 2.70
CA LEU A 148 -4.57 -4.79 2.12
C LEU A 148 -5.73 -3.87 2.44
N PHE A 149 -5.40 -2.68 2.94
CA PHE A 149 -6.37 -1.65 3.26
C PHE A 149 -6.02 -0.34 2.56
N GLY A 150 -7.06 0.42 2.18
CA GLY A 150 -6.96 1.81 1.76
C GLY A 150 -7.56 2.73 2.81
N LYS A 151 -6.85 3.82 3.14
CA LYS A 151 -7.31 4.86 4.06
C LYS A 151 -7.53 6.15 3.31
N ARG A 152 -8.70 6.76 3.47
CA ARG A 152 -9.02 8.10 2.94
C ARG A 152 -9.87 8.87 3.94
N GLY A 153 -9.39 10.05 4.33
CA GLY A 153 -10.02 10.79 5.44
C GLY A 153 -10.06 9.96 6.71
N GLY A 154 -11.22 9.83 7.33
CA GLY A 154 -11.45 8.99 8.52
C GLY A 154 -11.76 7.52 8.23
N GLY A 155 -11.94 7.14 6.96
CA GLY A 155 -12.34 5.77 6.59
C GLY A 155 -11.15 4.84 6.35
N LEU A 156 -11.27 3.60 6.82
CA LEU A 156 -10.36 2.49 6.52
C LEU A 156 -11.16 1.40 5.80
N TYR A 157 -10.72 1.03 4.60
CA TYR A 157 -11.43 0.15 3.68
C TYR A 157 -10.57 -1.05 3.33
N ARG A 158 -11.09 -2.27 3.49
CA ARG A 158 -10.39 -3.49 3.08
C ARG A 158 -10.45 -3.62 1.55
N LEU A 159 -9.30 -3.56 0.90
CA LEU A 159 -9.18 -3.66 -0.56
C LEU A 159 -8.94 -5.09 -1.05
N GLY A 160 -8.40 -5.94 -0.19
CA GLY A 160 -8.16 -7.35 -0.55
C GLY A 160 -7.45 -8.14 0.52
N GLU A 161 -7.32 -9.45 0.23
CA GLU A 161 -6.52 -10.39 1.01
C GLU A 161 -5.76 -11.29 0.04
N HIS A 162 -4.46 -11.48 0.28
CA HIS A 162 -3.57 -12.19 -0.63
C HIS A 162 -2.65 -13.12 0.15
N LYS A 163 -2.59 -14.37 -0.25
CA LYS A 163 -1.54 -15.28 0.24
C LYS A 163 -0.22 -14.91 -0.41
N ILE A 164 0.84 -14.89 0.37
CA ILE A 164 2.20 -14.65 -0.15
C ILE A 164 2.67 -15.94 -0.82
N ALA A 165 2.96 -15.86 -2.11
CA ALA A 165 3.44 -16.99 -2.88
C ALA A 165 4.83 -17.43 -2.42
N GLN A 166 5.10 -18.75 -2.44
CA GLN A 166 6.39 -19.32 -2.06
C GLN A 166 7.41 -19.19 -3.21
N VAL A 167 7.66 -17.95 -3.60
CA VAL A 167 8.63 -17.59 -4.66
C VAL A 167 9.51 -16.45 -4.20
N ILE A 168 10.77 -16.47 -4.62
CA ILE A 168 11.67 -15.34 -4.43
C ILE A 168 11.48 -14.37 -5.60
N LEU A 169 11.11 -13.15 -5.29
CA LEU A 169 10.91 -12.11 -6.30
C LEU A 169 12.26 -11.59 -6.80
N PRO A 170 12.41 -11.33 -8.11
CA PRO A 170 13.60 -10.71 -8.64
C PRO A 170 13.81 -9.32 -8.01
N GLN A 171 15.04 -8.96 -7.71
CA GLN A 171 15.38 -7.61 -7.25
C GLN A 171 15.22 -6.64 -8.42
N THR A 172 14.08 -5.97 -8.51
CA THR A 172 13.88 -4.89 -9.48
C THR A 172 14.75 -3.70 -9.03
N GLY A 173 15.88 -3.45 -9.67
CA GLY A 173 16.64 -2.20 -9.50
C GLY A 173 18.08 -2.28 -8.99
N ARG A 174 18.76 -3.44 -8.98
CA ARG A 174 20.16 -3.53 -8.57
C ARG A 174 21.18 -3.69 -9.71
N GLU A 175 20.77 -3.59 -10.97
CA GLU A 175 21.65 -3.78 -12.13
C GLU A 175 21.99 -2.50 -12.91
N ALA A 176 22.08 -1.36 -12.29
CA ALA A 176 22.57 -0.16 -12.99
C ALA A 176 23.59 0.64 -12.17
N GLY A 177 24.62 -0.01 -11.63
CA GLY A 177 25.62 0.76 -10.91
C GLY A 177 26.76 0.00 -10.27
N ARG A 178 27.34 -1.00 -10.97
CA ARG A 178 28.70 -1.48 -10.66
C ARG A 178 29.33 -2.05 -11.93
N GLN A 179 29.92 -1.20 -12.70
CA GLN A 179 31.11 -1.48 -13.50
C GLN A 179 32.27 -0.64 -12.93
#